data_8df5f18654d7cc6510f24de007a1ac52
#
_entry.id   8df5f18654d7cc6510f24de007a1ac52
#
_cell.length_a   1.000
_cell.length_b   1.000
_cell.length_c   1.000
_cell.angle_alpha   90.00
_cell.angle_beta   90.00
_cell.angle_gamma   90.00
#
_symmetry.space_group_name_H-M   'P 1'
#
loop_
_entity.id
_entity.type
_entity.pdbx_description
1 polymer ?
#
loop_
_entity_poly.entity_id
_entity_poly.type
_entity_poly.pdbx_seq_one_letter_code
_entity_poly.pdbx_strand_id
1 'polypeptide(L)'
;MRSVVLSPGEPYELRLTGRGARGYVWTWQVTGDADVVAVTEGPTASGDGLPGAPVERTYVVRGLPPGGGRARIRFAQVRPPYPQEAPYDEFVLDVEVTPRTGGAA
;
A
#
# COMPACT_ATOMS: atom_id res chain seq x y z
N MET A 1 8.11 -4.71 -8.16
CA MET A 1 7.07 -3.78 -8.63
C MET A 1 5.90 -4.58 -9.17
N ARG A 2 4.71 -4.12 -8.89
CA ARG A 2 3.48 -4.78 -9.34
C ARG A 2 2.53 -3.74 -9.91
N SER A 3 1.76 -4.14 -10.91
CA SER A 3 0.74 -3.28 -11.50
C SER A 3 -0.62 -3.94 -11.35
N VAL A 4 -1.62 -3.15 -11.00
CA VAL A 4 -3.00 -3.63 -10.86
C VAL A 4 -3.94 -2.65 -11.54
N VAL A 5 -5.08 -3.17 -11.96
CA VAL A 5 -6.16 -2.36 -12.53
C VAL A 5 -7.38 -2.57 -11.64
N LEU A 6 -7.92 -1.48 -11.12
CA LEU A 6 -9.06 -1.51 -10.23
C LEU A 6 -10.23 -0.74 -10.83
N SER A 7 -11.44 -1.22 -10.55
CA SER A 7 -12.64 -0.43 -10.79
C SER A 7 -12.89 0.51 -9.62
N PRO A 8 -13.63 1.62 -9.83
CA PRO A 8 -13.99 2.48 -8.72
C PRO A 8 -14.72 1.71 -7.61
N GLY A 9 -14.25 1.84 -6.39
CA GLY A 9 -14.79 1.12 -5.25
C GLY A 9 -14.20 -0.26 -5.02
N GLU A 10 -13.42 -0.77 -5.95
CA GLU A 10 -12.83 -2.10 -5.81
C GLU A 10 -11.62 -2.06 -4.87
N PRO A 11 -11.55 -2.94 -3.87
CA PRO A 11 -10.40 -3.02 -2.99
C PRO A 11 -9.34 -3.97 -3.54
N TYR A 12 -8.09 -3.67 -3.22
CA TYR A 12 -6.96 -4.56 -3.47
C TYR A 12 -6.21 -4.74 -2.16
N GLU A 13 -6.09 -5.96 -1.70
CA GLU A 13 -5.39 -6.26 -0.46
C GLU A 13 -3.93 -6.56 -0.76
N LEU A 14 -3.04 -5.87 -0.07
CA LEU A 14 -1.60 -6.05 -0.19
C LEU A 14 -1.05 -6.46 1.17
N ARG A 15 -0.29 -7.55 1.20
CA ARG A 15 0.35 -8.02 2.41
C ARG A 15 1.84 -7.82 2.30
N LEU A 16 2.41 -7.15 3.29
CA LEU A 16 3.84 -6.90 3.35
C LEU A 16 4.38 -7.46 4.65
N THR A 17 5.48 -8.21 4.53
CA THR A 17 6.15 -8.76 5.70
C THR A 17 7.26 -7.81 6.11
N GLY A 18 7.32 -7.48 7.38
CA GLY A 18 8.34 -6.59 7.90
C GLY A 18 9.00 -7.15 9.13
N ARG A 19 10.07 -6.47 9.55
CA ARG A 19 10.75 -6.81 10.79
C ARG A 19 9.94 -6.29 11.97
N GLY A 20 9.45 -7.20 12.81
CA GLY A 20 8.60 -6.84 13.94
C GLY A 20 9.31 -6.14 15.07
N ALA A 21 10.62 -6.36 15.21
CA ALA A 21 11.35 -5.96 16.42
C ALA A 21 12.53 -5.11 16.12
N ARG A 22 12.61 -4.02 15.66
CA ARG A 22 13.79 -3.15 15.50
C ARG A 22 13.40 -1.73 15.14
N GLY A 23 12.14 -1.37 15.41
CA GLY A 23 11.68 -0.04 15.12
C GLY A 23 11.44 0.24 13.64
N TYR A 24 11.43 -0.78 12.81
CA TYR A 24 11.08 -0.61 11.40
C TYR A 24 9.57 -0.50 11.26
N VAL A 25 9.13 0.44 10.43
CA VAL A 25 7.73 0.61 10.11
C VAL A 25 7.59 0.73 8.59
N TRP A 26 6.45 0.30 8.07
CA TRP A 26 6.09 0.54 6.68
C TRP A 26 5.43 1.91 6.57
N THR A 27 5.90 2.69 5.61
CA THR A 27 5.28 3.95 5.22
C THR A 27 4.89 3.85 3.76
N TRP A 28 4.00 4.73 3.33
CA TRP A 28 3.66 4.78 1.90
C TRP A 28 3.52 6.20 1.45
N GLN A 29 3.76 6.39 0.15
CA GLN A 29 3.64 7.67 -0.50
C GLN A 29 2.93 7.47 -1.83
N VAL A 30 1.93 8.28 -2.09
CA VAL A 30 1.16 8.20 -3.32
C VAL A 30 1.60 9.32 -4.25
N THR A 31 1.92 8.98 -5.48
CA THR A 31 2.28 9.95 -6.52
C THR A 31 1.39 9.73 -7.74
N GLY A 32 1.40 10.69 -8.65
CA GLY A 32 0.51 10.65 -9.81
C GLY A 32 -0.86 11.18 -9.44
N ASP A 33 -1.90 10.50 -9.91
CA ASP A 33 -3.29 10.90 -9.65
C ASP A 33 -3.73 10.40 -8.29
N ALA A 34 -3.27 11.05 -7.23
CA ALA A 34 -3.52 10.59 -5.86
C ALA A 34 -5.01 10.54 -5.50
N ASP A 35 -5.83 11.28 -6.23
CA ASP A 35 -7.27 11.35 -5.96
C ASP A 35 -8.03 10.09 -6.38
N VAL A 36 -7.40 9.21 -7.15
CA VAL A 36 -8.10 8.02 -7.66
C VAL A 36 -7.94 6.81 -6.76
N VAL A 37 -7.13 6.91 -5.70
CA VAL A 37 -6.91 5.80 -4.78
C VAL A 37 -6.96 6.25 -3.34
N ALA A 38 -7.32 5.33 -2.46
CA ALA A 38 -7.18 5.49 -1.02
C ALA A 38 -6.43 4.28 -0.48
N VAL A 39 -5.50 4.54 0.42
CA VAL A 39 -4.72 3.49 1.07
C VAL A 39 -5.06 3.49 2.54
N THR A 40 -5.46 2.35 3.06
CA THR A 40 -5.75 2.19 4.49
C THR A 40 -4.99 0.99 5.02
N GLU A 41 -4.64 1.05 6.30
CA GLU A 41 -3.99 -0.06 6.96
C GLU A 41 -5.06 -1.02 7.49
N GLY A 42 -4.95 -2.28 7.12
CA GLY A 42 -5.83 -3.31 7.61
C GLY A 42 -5.32 -3.94 8.90
N PRO A 43 -5.93 -5.05 9.31
CA PRO A 43 -5.49 -5.75 10.52
C PRO A 43 -4.04 -6.19 10.41
N THR A 44 -3.31 -6.07 11.51
CA THR A 44 -1.94 -6.54 11.59
C THR A 44 -1.97 -7.96 12.18
N ALA A 45 -1.36 -8.89 11.45
CA ALA A 45 -1.16 -10.24 11.97
C ALA A 45 0.28 -10.32 12.47
N SER A 46 0.44 -10.48 13.78
CA SER A 46 1.74 -10.83 14.32
C SER A 46 1.92 -12.33 14.17
N GLY A 47 3.15 -12.76 13.96
CA GLY A 47 3.47 -14.18 13.96
C GLY A 47 3.16 -14.80 15.32
N ASP A 48 3.91 -15.79 15.70
CA ASP A 48 3.61 -16.60 16.89
C ASP A 48 3.83 -15.89 18.22
N GLY A 49 3.99 -14.57 18.20
CA GLY A 49 4.30 -13.84 19.41
C GLY A 49 5.73 -13.96 19.87
N LEU A 50 6.58 -14.61 19.10
CA LEU A 50 8.00 -14.74 19.44
C LEU A 50 8.72 -13.43 19.15
N PRO A 51 9.63 -13.01 20.01
CA PRO A 51 10.44 -11.82 19.76
C PRO A 51 11.21 -11.96 18.45
N GLY A 52 11.18 -10.93 17.63
CA GLY A 52 11.87 -10.94 16.35
C GLY A 52 11.15 -11.68 15.23
N ALA A 53 9.99 -12.26 15.49
CA ALA A 53 9.20 -12.89 14.45
C ALA A 53 8.76 -11.85 13.41
N PRO A 54 8.69 -12.22 12.13
CA PRO A 54 8.18 -11.31 11.10
C PRO A 54 6.75 -10.91 11.41
N VAL A 55 6.44 -9.64 11.13
CA VAL A 55 5.09 -9.11 11.27
C VAL A 55 4.53 -8.88 9.88
N GLU A 56 3.39 -9.50 9.60
CA GLU A 56 2.69 -9.28 8.35
C GLU A 56 1.72 -8.11 8.52
N ARG A 57 1.84 -7.13 7.64
CA ARG A 57 0.95 -5.97 7.63
C ARG A 57 0.13 -6.00 6.36
N THR A 58 -1.15 -5.73 6.51
CA THR A 58 -2.08 -5.70 5.40
C THR A 58 -2.44 -4.25 5.10
N TYR A 59 -2.40 -3.91 3.83
CA TYR A 59 -2.85 -2.61 3.35
C TYR A 59 -3.94 -2.82 2.32
N VAL A 60 -4.96 -1.98 2.37
CA VAL A 60 -6.04 -2.04 1.39
C VAL A 60 -5.97 -0.80 0.53
N VAL A 61 -5.81 -1.02 -0.76
CA VAL A 61 -5.82 0.03 -1.77
C VAL A 61 -7.15 -0.03 -2.47
N ARG A 62 -7.89 1.07 -2.44
CA ARG A 62 -9.22 1.12 -3.04
C ARG A 62 -9.25 2.16 -4.13
N GLY A 63 -9.83 1.80 -5.28
CA GLY A 63 -10.11 2.76 -6.33
C GLY A 63 -11.21 3.71 -5.90
N LEU A 64 -11.06 4.98 -6.21
CA LEU A 64 -12.04 6.01 -5.86
C LEU A 64 -12.80 6.45 -7.11
N PRO A 65 -14.12 6.65 -7.01
CA PRO A 65 -14.88 7.20 -8.13
C PRO A 65 -14.52 8.69 -8.31
N PRO A 66 -14.56 9.22 -9.54
CA PRO A 66 -15.00 8.54 -10.76
C PRO A 66 -13.94 7.65 -11.41
N GLY A 67 -12.74 7.56 -10.88
CA GLY A 67 -11.67 6.81 -11.50
C GLY A 67 -11.07 7.55 -12.70
N GLY A 68 -10.47 6.78 -13.61
CA GLY A 68 -9.90 7.36 -14.83
C GLY A 68 -8.51 7.92 -14.66
N GLY A 69 -7.73 7.37 -13.75
CA GLY A 69 -6.38 7.84 -13.52
C GLY A 69 -5.43 6.73 -13.11
N ARG A 70 -4.18 7.10 -12.93
CA ARG A 70 -3.13 6.19 -12.47
C ARG A 70 -2.38 6.82 -11.32
N ALA A 71 -2.13 6.01 -10.31
CA ALA A 71 -1.33 6.41 -9.17
C ALA A 71 -0.24 5.38 -8.92
N ARG A 72 0.85 5.84 -8.36
CA ARG A 72 1.95 4.96 -7.93
C ARG A 72 2.06 5.07 -6.43
N ILE A 73 2.06 3.94 -5.75
CA ILE A 73 2.20 3.89 -4.31
C ILE A 73 3.53 3.22 -4.01
N ARG A 74 4.40 3.94 -3.32
CA ARG A 74 5.67 3.41 -2.88
C ARG A 74 5.58 3.11 -1.39
N PHE A 75 5.72 1.83 -1.07
CA PHE A 75 5.80 1.37 0.31
C PHE A 75 7.27 1.21 0.65
N ALA A 76 7.68 1.74 1.78
CA ALA A 76 9.07 1.63 2.24
C ALA A 76 9.10 1.26 3.70
N GLN A 77 9.97 0.32 4.05
CA GLN A 77 10.20 -0.08 5.43
C GLN A 77 11.39 0.70 5.96
N VAL A 78 11.14 1.59 6.89
CA VAL A 78 12.12 2.55 7.39
C VAL A 78 12.14 2.54 8.91
N ARG A 79 13.24 3.07 9.49
CA ARG A 79 13.33 3.33 10.91
C ARG A 79 13.14 4.83 11.14
N PRO A 80 12.04 5.27 11.76
CA PRO A 80 11.76 6.70 11.91
C PRO A 80 12.89 7.51 12.58
N PRO A 81 13.63 6.99 13.57
CA PRO A 81 14.74 7.76 14.14
C PRO A 81 15.87 8.05 13.16
N TYR A 82 15.91 7.36 12.03
CA TYR A 82 16.97 7.51 11.04
C TYR A 82 16.36 7.72 9.64
N PRO A 83 15.69 8.87 9.43
CA PRO A 83 14.94 9.09 8.18
C PRO A 83 15.83 9.19 6.94
N GLN A 84 17.13 9.43 7.11
CA GLN A 84 18.04 9.52 5.98
C GLN A 84 18.66 8.18 5.62
N GLU A 85 18.39 7.16 6.40
CA GLU A 85 18.89 5.83 6.14
C GLU A 85 18.11 5.23 4.98
N ALA A 86 18.79 4.43 4.17
CA ALA A 86 18.12 3.74 3.07
C ALA A 86 17.05 2.80 3.64
N PRO A 87 15.89 2.68 2.98
CA PRO A 87 14.86 1.75 3.44
C PRO A 87 15.40 0.31 3.49
N TYR A 88 14.94 -0.42 4.50
CA TYR A 88 15.27 -1.84 4.59
C TYR A 88 14.66 -2.63 3.43
N ASP A 89 13.46 -2.24 3.03
CA ASP A 89 12.76 -2.88 1.94
C ASP A 89 11.83 -1.87 1.27
N GLU A 90 11.52 -2.11 0.02
CA GLU A 90 10.62 -1.27 -0.76
C GLU A 90 9.72 -2.12 -1.63
N PHE A 91 8.50 -1.64 -1.82
CA PHE A 91 7.57 -2.24 -2.75
C PHE A 91 6.83 -1.12 -3.48
N VAL A 92 6.77 -1.21 -4.79
CA VAL A 92 6.08 -0.22 -5.62
C VAL A 92 4.87 -0.87 -6.27
N LEU A 93 3.71 -0.24 -6.09
CA LEU A 93 2.47 -0.67 -6.69
C LEU A 93 1.98 0.42 -7.65
N ASP A 94 1.87 0.07 -8.92
CA ASP A 94 1.24 0.94 -9.91
C ASP A 94 -0.23 0.57 -10.02
N VAL A 95 -1.10 1.55 -9.81
CA VAL A 95 -2.55 1.34 -9.80
C VAL A 95 -3.17 2.16 -10.92
N GLU A 96 -3.87 1.49 -11.79
CA GLU A 96 -4.75 2.16 -12.75
C GLU A 96 -6.18 1.96 -12.27
N VAL A 97 -6.93 3.06 -12.13
CA VAL A 97 -8.35 2.99 -11.79
C VAL A 97 -9.14 3.31 -13.03
N THR A 98 -9.94 2.37 -13.47
CA THR A 98 -10.74 2.55 -14.68
C THR A 98 -11.78 3.64 -14.47
N PRO A 99 -12.17 4.36 -15.50
CA PRO A 99 -13.24 5.35 -15.35
C PRO A 99 -14.57 4.68 -15.06
N ARG A 100 -15.41 5.41 -14.32
CA ARG A 100 -16.74 4.93 -14.01
C ARG A 100 -17.59 4.93 -15.27
N THR A 101 -18.09 3.75 -15.65
CA THR A 101 -18.85 3.62 -16.87
C THR A 101 -20.35 3.45 -16.64
N GLY A 102 -20.77 3.29 -15.41
CA GLY A 102 -22.15 2.97 -15.11
C GLY A 102 -23.17 3.95 -15.65
N GLY A 103 -22.83 5.21 -15.68
CA GLY A 103 -23.73 6.22 -16.18
C GLY A 103 -23.89 6.22 -17.69
N ALA A 104 -22.96 5.59 -18.39
CA ALA A 104 -22.99 5.58 -19.83
C ALA A 104 -23.93 4.51 -20.38
N ALA A 105 -24.39 3.67 -19.54
CA ALA A 105 -25.31 2.63 -19.97
C ALA A 105 -26.66 3.23 -20.31
#